data_e04b9996d1413b41a6ded8d09fbd079a
#
_entry.id   e04b9996d1413b41a6ded8d09fbd079a
#
_cell.length_a   1.000
_cell.length_b   1.000
_cell.length_c   1.000
_cell.angle_alpha   90.00
_cell.angle_beta   90.00
_cell.angle_gamma   90.00
#
_symmetry.space_group_name_H-M   'P 1'
#
loop_
_entity.id
_entity.type
_entity.pdbx_description
1 polymer ?
#
loop_
_entity_poly.entity_id
_entity_poly.type
_entity_poly.pdbx_seq_one_letter_code
_entity_poly.pdbx_strand_id
1 'polypeptide(L)'
;QTSGRGRRQRQWTSIEGGYAGSWIVAEGVEINPGHLQLSGGLAVLNSLGLEQLTLKWPNDILIDGKKLCGILAEGRNIQQGMRVVLGIGMNLKTAIHDSDFEMAFLDEIYEIEFEEFDRRLHCELASLLEFRDDLPPVRHEEIRNQVLEKMKSLGLPRYNGTIFTDFDLNERGELLLGGEAIDDGEYITWV
;
A
#
# COMPACT_ATOMS: atom_id res chain seq x y z
N GLN A 1 3.15 18.11 -5.56
CA GLN A 1 3.20 18.14 -4.09
C GLN A 1 4.55 18.68 -3.62
N THR A 2 4.56 19.61 -2.66
CA THR A 2 5.81 20.26 -2.18
C THR A 2 6.31 19.71 -0.84
N SER A 3 5.51 18.91 -0.15
CA SER A 3 5.80 18.34 1.19
C SER A 3 5.08 17.00 1.34
N GLY A 4 5.52 16.02 0.57
CA GLY A 4 5.00 14.67 0.63
C GLY A 4 5.41 13.98 1.94
N ARG A 5 4.50 13.18 2.51
CA ARG A 5 4.73 12.44 3.75
C ARG A 5 4.76 10.94 3.49
N GLY A 6 5.65 10.28 4.18
CA GLY A 6 5.73 8.83 4.29
C GLY A 6 5.58 8.39 5.74
N ARG A 7 5.61 7.08 5.98
CA ARG A 7 5.58 6.50 7.33
C ARG A 7 6.73 7.03 8.19
N ARG A 8 6.51 7.13 9.50
CA ARG A 8 7.54 7.51 10.49
C ARG A 8 8.25 8.82 10.18
N GLN A 9 7.49 9.83 9.73
CA GLN A 9 8.01 11.16 9.39
C GLN A 9 9.03 11.18 8.23
N ARG A 10 9.16 10.09 7.48
CA ARG A 10 9.94 10.09 6.24
C ARG A 10 9.27 11.01 5.22
N GLN A 11 10.06 11.60 4.35
CA GLN A 11 9.55 12.43 3.27
C GLN A 11 9.24 11.54 2.05
N TRP A 12 8.08 11.81 1.40
CA TRP A 12 7.82 11.35 0.04
C TRP A 12 8.29 12.41 -0.94
N THR A 13 9.21 12.07 -1.80
CA THR A 13 9.68 12.97 -2.85
C THR A 13 8.74 12.86 -4.04
N SER A 14 8.00 13.93 -4.30
CA SER A 14 7.18 14.02 -5.51
C SER A 14 8.05 14.44 -6.68
N ILE A 15 8.05 13.63 -7.72
CA ILE A 15 8.75 13.87 -8.98
C ILE A 15 7.80 14.49 -10.01
N GLU A 16 8.34 15.16 -11.01
CA GLU A 16 7.56 15.66 -12.15
C GLU A 16 6.95 14.48 -12.91
N GLY A 17 5.66 14.58 -13.28
CA GLY A 17 4.92 13.47 -13.90
C GLY A 17 4.54 12.34 -12.95
N GLY A 18 4.84 12.44 -11.65
CA GLY A 18 4.36 11.48 -10.65
C GLY A 18 2.91 11.73 -10.26
N TYR A 19 2.27 10.69 -9.73
CA TYR A 19 0.92 10.75 -9.17
C TYR A 19 0.97 10.97 -7.66
N ALA A 20 0.06 11.82 -7.13
CA ALA A 20 -0.15 11.96 -5.70
C ALA A 20 -1.63 12.25 -5.42
N GLY A 21 -2.32 11.30 -4.82
CA GLY A 21 -3.72 11.41 -4.41
C GLY A 21 -3.89 11.24 -2.90
N SER A 22 -4.96 11.81 -2.35
CA SER A 22 -5.35 11.61 -0.94
C SER A 22 -6.86 11.60 -0.79
N TRP A 23 -7.38 10.64 -0.03
CA TRP A 23 -8.81 10.44 0.21
C TRP A 23 -9.10 10.30 1.70
N ILE A 24 -10.22 10.85 2.15
CA ILE A 24 -10.79 10.46 3.44
C ILE A 24 -11.51 9.14 3.20
N VAL A 25 -11.02 8.06 3.78
CA VAL A 25 -11.49 6.69 3.48
C VAL A 25 -12.29 6.07 4.61
N ALA A 26 -12.19 6.60 5.81
CA ALA A 26 -13.00 6.14 6.94
C ALA A 26 -13.14 7.24 7.99
N GLU A 27 -14.28 7.25 8.69
CA GLU A 27 -14.55 8.13 9.83
C GLU A 27 -15.49 7.41 10.79
N GLY A 28 -15.10 7.24 12.06
CA GLY A 28 -15.89 6.57 13.08
C GLY A 28 -15.04 5.95 14.19
N VAL A 29 -15.62 4.98 14.89
CA VAL A 29 -14.98 4.16 15.93
C VAL A 29 -14.50 2.82 15.35
N GLU A 30 -13.50 2.22 16.00
CA GLU A 30 -12.98 0.88 15.64
C GLU A 30 -12.40 0.76 14.21
N ILE A 31 -11.86 1.85 13.69
CA ILE A 31 -11.24 1.88 12.37
C ILE A 31 -9.79 1.38 12.46
N ASN A 32 -9.40 0.55 11.48
CA ASN A 32 -8.06 0.00 11.38
C ASN A 32 -7.27 0.58 10.19
N PRO A 33 -6.37 1.55 10.43
CA PRO A 33 -5.58 2.16 9.37
C PRO A 33 -4.70 1.17 8.60
N GLY A 34 -4.19 0.13 9.25
CA GLY A 34 -3.33 -0.87 8.61
C GLY A 34 -4.08 -1.66 7.54
N HIS A 35 -5.30 -2.11 7.84
CA HIS A 35 -6.15 -2.79 6.86
C HIS A 35 -6.50 -1.86 5.67
N LEU A 36 -6.86 -0.60 5.95
CA LEU A 36 -7.16 0.39 4.92
C LEU A 36 -5.94 0.67 4.03
N GLN A 37 -4.74 0.65 4.61
CA GLN A 37 -3.50 0.81 3.85
C GLN A 37 -3.26 -0.35 2.88
N LEU A 38 -3.49 -1.59 3.31
CA LEU A 38 -3.39 -2.77 2.45
C LEU A 38 -4.45 -2.79 1.35
N SER A 39 -5.67 -2.38 1.67
CA SER A 39 -6.76 -2.20 0.69
C SER A 39 -6.38 -1.16 -0.37
N GLY A 40 -5.77 -0.05 0.04
CA GLY A 40 -5.23 0.96 -0.88
C GLY A 40 -4.14 0.40 -1.80
N GLY A 41 -3.25 -0.44 -1.27
CA GLY A 41 -2.25 -1.16 -2.06
C GLY A 41 -2.87 -2.09 -3.09
N LEU A 42 -3.88 -2.85 -2.68
CA LEU A 42 -4.63 -3.73 -3.59
C LEU A 42 -5.38 -2.94 -4.67
N ALA A 43 -5.96 -1.78 -4.33
CA ALA A 43 -6.61 -0.90 -5.30
C ALA A 43 -5.64 -0.44 -6.40
N VAL A 44 -4.40 -0.09 -6.04
CA VAL A 44 -3.35 0.25 -7.01
C VAL A 44 -3.03 -0.94 -7.92
N LEU A 45 -2.83 -2.12 -7.34
CA LEU A 45 -2.52 -3.34 -8.10
C LEU A 45 -3.62 -3.68 -9.11
N ASN A 46 -4.89 -3.63 -8.66
CA ASN A 46 -6.05 -3.92 -9.51
C ASN A 46 -6.22 -2.86 -10.61
N SER A 47 -6.03 -1.58 -10.28
CA SER A 47 -6.18 -0.48 -11.26
C SER A 47 -5.22 -0.57 -12.43
N LEU A 48 -4.04 -1.17 -12.21
CA LEU A 48 -3.03 -1.40 -13.23
C LEU A 48 -3.16 -2.76 -13.92
N GLY A 49 -3.56 -3.80 -13.18
CA GLY A 49 -3.75 -5.15 -13.71
C GLY A 49 -2.46 -5.82 -14.22
N LEU A 50 -1.29 -5.40 -13.72
CA LEU A 50 0.02 -5.91 -14.15
C LEU A 50 0.49 -7.02 -13.21
N GLU A 51 0.76 -8.20 -13.74
CA GLU A 51 1.13 -9.39 -12.96
C GLU A 51 2.48 -9.24 -12.25
N GLN A 52 3.43 -8.52 -12.86
CA GLN A 52 4.77 -8.30 -12.34
C GLN A 52 4.83 -7.36 -11.12
N LEU A 53 3.71 -6.71 -10.78
CA LEU A 53 3.66 -5.88 -9.59
C LEU A 53 3.52 -6.73 -8.33
N THR A 54 4.30 -6.40 -7.33
CA THR A 54 4.30 -7.06 -6.02
C THR A 54 4.00 -6.07 -4.92
N LEU A 55 3.40 -6.54 -3.81
CA LEU A 55 3.15 -5.74 -2.63
C LEU A 55 4.19 -6.08 -1.57
N LYS A 56 5.07 -5.12 -1.27
CA LYS A 56 5.98 -5.20 -0.13
C LYS A 56 5.28 -4.62 1.09
N TRP A 57 4.93 -5.52 2.02
CA TRP A 57 4.33 -5.11 3.29
C TRP A 57 5.23 -4.11 4.04
N PRO A 58 4.67 -3.08 4.65
CA PRO A 58 3.23 -2.84 4.80
C PRO A 58 2.62 -1.89 3.76
N ASN A 59 3.38 -1.28 2.83
CA ASN A 59 2.90 -0.09 2.15
C ASN A 59 3.54 0.25 0.80
N ASP A 60 4.34 -0.64 0.24
CA ASP A 60 5.05 -0.35 -1.01
C ASP A 60 4.62 -1.29 -2.13
N ILE A 61 4.40 -0.76 -3.33
CA ILE A 61 4.28 -1.54 -4.55
C ILE A 61 5.62 -1.50 -5.26
N LEU A 62 6.10 -2.68 -5.62
CA LEU A 62 7.37 -2.83 -6.30
C LEU A 62 7.17 -3.43 -7.70
N ILE A 63 8.13 -3.15 -8.56
CA ILE A 63 8.38 -3.85 -9.80
C ILE A 63 9.88 -4.19 -9.87
N ASP A 64 10.21 -5.44 -10.14
CA ASP A 64 11.59 -5.95 -10.18
C ASP A 64 12.41 -5.55 -8.92
N GLY A 65 11.77 -5.58 -7.77
CA GLY A 65 12.35 -5.20 -6.48
C GLY A 65 12.50 -3.70 -6.24
N LYS A 66 12.22 -2.84 -7.22
CA LYS A 66 12.32 -1.38 -7.14
C LYS A 66 10.99 -0.75 -6.79
N LYS A 67 11.01 0.33 -6.02
CA LYS A 67 9.80 0.99 -5.55
C LYS A 67 9.13 1.82 -6.65
N LEU A 68 7.89 1.44 -6.99
CA LEU A 68 7.00 2.15 -7.91
C LEU A 68 6.03 3.07 -7.18
N CYS A 69 5.42 2.58 -6.09
CA CYS A 69 4.35 3.29 -5.39
C CYS A 69 4.49 3.15 -3.87
N GLY A 70 4.07 4.16 -3.14
CA GLY A 70 3.94 4.16 -1.70
C GLY A 70 2.53 4.50 -1.27
N ILE A 71 2.01 3.77 -0.28
CA ILE A 71 0.68 3.95 0.30
C ILE A 71 0.83 4.38 1.76
N LEU A 72 0.05 5.34 2.21
CA LEU A 72 0.09 5.83 3.58
C LEU A 72 -1.34 6.03 4.11
N ALA A 73 -1.72 5.28 5.13
CA ALA A 73 -2.95 5.52 5.88
C ALA A 73 -2.61 6.24 7.19
N GLU A 74 -3.11 7.46 7.35
CA GLU A 74 -2.92 8.28 8.55
C GLU A 74 -4.24 8.45 9.30
N GLY A 75 -4.28 7.93 10.52
CA GLY A 75 -5.39 8.14 11.44
C GLY A 75 -5.21 9.41 12.29
N ARG A 76 -6.28 10.20 12.42
CA ARG A 76 -6.34 11.33 13.34
C ARG A 76 -7.58 11.22 14.21
N ASN A 77 -7.40 11.35 15.52
CA ASN A 77 -8.52 11.39 16.46
C ASN A 77 -9.40 12.62 16.21
N ILE A 78 -10.70 12.42 16.17
CA ILE A 78 -11.75 13.44 16.06
C ILE A 78 -12.72 13.27 17.23
N GLN A 79 -13.72 14.18 17.37
CA GLN A 79 -14.66 14.15 18.50
C GLN A 79 -15.46 12.83 18.59
N GLN A 80 -15.73 12.16 17.48
CA GLN A 80 -16.55 10.95 17.42
C GLN A 80 -15.77 9.73 16.91
N GLY A 81 -14.49 9.61 17.27
CA GLY A 81 -13.65 8.46 16.88
C GLY A 81 -12.38 8.86 16.15
N MET A 82 -12.13 8.24 15.01
CA MET A 82 -10.95 8.46 14.18
C MET A 82 -11.36 8.80 12.74
N ARG A 83 -10.63 9.70 12.12
CA ARG A 83 -10.67 9.92 10.66
C ARG A 83 -9.40 9.37 10.06
N VAL A 84 -9.52 8.58 8.99
CA VAL A 84 -8.37 8.05 8.27
C VAL A 84 -8.29 8.67 6.87
N VAL A 85 -7.11 9.19 6.56
CA VAL A 85 -6.74 9.67 5.23
C VAL A 85 -5.79 8.67 4.60
N LEU A 86 -6.14 8.18 3.43
CA LEU A 86 -5.30 7.33 2.60
C LEU A 86 -4.58 8.20 1.57
N GLY A 87 -3.25 8.21 1.61
CA GLY A 87 -2.39 8.83 0.61
C GLY A 87 -1.77 7.78 -0.30
N ILE A 88 -1.75 8.04 -1.60
CA ILE A 88 -1.09 7.19 -2.61
C ILE A 88 -0.18 8.08 -3.45
N GLY A 89 1.12 7.72 -3.47
CA GLY A 89 2.12 8.34 -4.33
C GLY A 89 2.70 7.31 -5.29
N MET A 90 2.75 7.61 -6.59
CA MET A 90 3.30 6.70 -7.60
C MET A 90 4.18 7.43 -8.60
N ASN A 91 5.25 6.77 -9.02
CA ASN A 91 6.16 7.22 -10.05
C ASN A 91 5.58 6.83 -11.41
N LEU A 92 4.71 7.68 -12.00
CA LEU A 92 4.06 7.38 -13.28
C LEU A 92 5.01 7.56 -14.46
N LYS A 93 5.80 8.65 -14.45
CA LYS A 93 6.68 9.01 -15.57
C LYS A 93 8.13 9.10 -15.10
N THR A 94 9.02 8.63 -15.97
CA THR A 94 10.47 8.71 -15.75
C THR A 94 10.89 10.17 -15.59
N ALA A 95 11.59 10.46 -14.50
CA ALA A 95 12.09 11.77 -14.19
C ALA A 95 13.52 11.70 -13.64
N ILE A 96 14.28 12.80 -13.82
CA ILE A 96 15.57 12.94 -13.17
C ILE A 96 15.30 13.11 -11.67
N HIS A 97 15.89 12.26 -10.86
CA HIS A 97 15.78 12.33 -9.41
C HIS A 97 17.16 12.16 -8.76
N ASP A 98 17.35 12.82 -7.65
CA ASP A 98 18.51 12.67 -6.78
C ASP A 98 18.07 11.90 -5.52
N SER A 99 17.98 10.58 -5.64
CA SER A 99 17.63 9.73 -4.51
C SER A 99 18.57 8.54 -4.41
N ASP A 100 18.96 8.21 -3.17
CA ASP A 100 19.79 7.05 -2.86
C ASP A 100 19.01 5.71 -2.98
N PHE A 101 17.71 5.76 -3.29
CA PHE A 101 16.85 4.58 -3.41
C PHE A 101 16.60 4.24 -4.87
N GLU A 102 16.68 2.94 -5.19
CA GLU A 102 16.24 2.43 -6.48
C GLU A 102 14.74 2.59 -6.63
N MET A 103 14.34 3.43 -7.58
CA MET A 103 12.95 3.68 -7.96
C MET A 103 12.64 3.02 -9.29
N ALA A 104 11.41 2.59 -9.47
CA ALA A 104 10.84 2.20 -10.74
C ALA A 104 9.86 3.28 -11.22
N PHE A 105 9.67 3.34 -12.52
CA PHE A 105 8.72 4.23 -13.17
C PHE A 105 7.75 3.41 -14.01
N LEU A 106 6.46 3.79 -13.98
CA LEU A 106 5.44 2.99 -14.65
C LEU A 106 5.59 3.02 -16.17
N ASP A 107 5.95 4.16 -16.73
CA ASP A 107 6.11 4.35 -18.18
C ASP A 107 7.26 3.54 -18.80
N GLU A 108 8.15 2.96 -17.99
CA GLU A 108 9.17 2.01 -18.47
C GLU A 108 8.57 0.67 -18.90
N ILE A 109 7.35 0.35 -18.44
CA ILE A 109 6.70 -0.96 -18.67
C ILE A 109 5.26 -0.86 -19.16
N TYR A 110 4.56 0.22 -18.87
CA TYR A 110 3.16 0.41 -19.16
C TYR A 110 2.82 1.89 -19.31
N GLU A 111 2.33 2.26 -20.48
CA GLU A 111 1.86 3.62 -20.70
C GLU A 111 0.40 3.77 -20.25
N ILE A 112 0.16 4.74 -19.41
CA ILE A 112 -1.18 5.15 -18.99
C ILE A 112 -1.21 6.66 -18.77
N GLU A 113 -2.27 7.31 -19.22
CA GLU A 113 -2.49 8.71 -18.94
C GLU A 113 -2.93 8.91 -17.48
N PHE A 114 -2.57 10.06 -16.90
CA PHE A 114 -2.87 10.40 -15.51
C PHE A 114 -4.36 10.26 -15.18
N GLU A 115 -5.22 10.81 -16.03
CA GLU A 115 -6.67 10.80 -15.84
C GLU A 115 -7.26 9.40 -15.89
N GLU A 116 -6.72 8.54 -16.75
CA GLU A 116 -7.19 7.15 -16.84
C GLU A 116 -6.74 6.33 -15.62
N PHE A 117 -5.51 6.51 -15.16
CA PHE A 117 -5.06 5.88 -13.93
C PHE A 117 -5.88 6.35 -12.73
N ASP A 118 -6.07 7.67 -12.59
CA ASP A 118 -6.86 8.26 -11.51
C ASP A 118 -8.29 7.72 -11.50
N ARG A 119 -8.94 7.65 -12.65
CA ARG A 119 -10.30 7.09 -12.81
C ARG A 119 -10.37 5.62 -12.38
N ARG A 120 -9.42 4.78 -12.85
CA ARG A 120 -9.37 3.36 -12.46
C ARG A 120 -9.15 3.19 -10.97
N LEU A 121 -8.19 3.92 -10.41
CA LEU A 121 -7.89 3.89 -8.98
C LEU A 121 -9.10 4.29 -8.13
N HIS A 122 -9.84 5.33 -8.53
CA HIS A 122 -11.07 5.72 -7.84
C HIS A 122 -12.13 4.61 -7.86
N CYS A 123 -12.32 3.92 -8.99
CA CYS A 123 -13.24 2.79 -9.07
C CYS A 123 -12.85 1.64 -8.14
N GLU A 124 -11.56 1.29 -8.10
CA GLU A 124 -11.05 0.23 -7.22
C GLU A 124 -11.15 0.62 -5.75
N LEU A 125 -10.78 1.84 -5.39
CA LEU A 125 -10.93 2.34 -4.02
C LEU A 125 -12.40 2.32 -3.59
N ALA A 126 -13.32 2.77 -4.43
CA ALA A 126 -14.75 2.74 -4.13
C ALA A 126 -15.26 1.30 -3.94
N SER A 127 -14.74 0.35 -4.74
CA SER A 127 -15.11 -1.07 -4.63
C SER A 127 -14.57 -1.75 -3.37
N LEU A 128 -13.32 -1.50 -3.02
CA LEU A 128 -12.64 -2.17 -1.90
C LEU A 128 -12.92 -1.51 -0.54
N LEU A 129 -13.16 -0.20 -0.55
CA LEU A 129 -13.39 0.62 0.64
C LEU A 129 -14.86 1.04 0.73
N GLU A 130 -15.82 0.21 0.31
CA GLU A 130 -17.23 0.53 0.54
C GLU A 130 -17.40 1.02 1.98
N PHE A 131 -17.68 2.32 2.10
CA PHE A 131 -17.76 3.09 3.34
C PHE A 131 -18.96 2.66 4.19
N ARG A 132 -18.90 1.47 4.77
CA ARG A 132 -19.90 0.95 5.69
C ARG A 132 -19.19 0.44 6.93
N ASP A 133 -19.70 0.83 8.07
CA ASP A 133 -19.26 0.37 9.40
C ASP A 133 -19.39 -1.15 9.59
N ASP A 134 -19.94 -1.85 8.58
CA ASP A 134 -20.33 -3.26 8.59
C ASP A 134 -19.89 -4.02 7.33
N LEU A 135 -18.62 -3.84 6.89
CA LEU A 135 -18.04 -4.77 5.90
C LEU A 135 -18.16 -6.20 6.43
N PRO A 136 -18.85 -7.11 5.73
CA PRO A 136 -18.98 -8.48 6.19
C PRO A 136 -17.57 -9.10 6.34
N PRO A 137 -17.34 -9.97 7.34
CA PRO A 137 -16.05 -10.63 7.60
C PRO A 137 -15.44 -11.29 6.36
N VAL A 138 -16.27 -11.77 5.45
CA VAL A 138 -15.88 -12.42 4.18
C VAL A 138 -15.04 -11.49 3.30
N ARG A 139 -15.34 -10.19 3.27
CA ARG A 139 -14.62 -9.25 2.40
C ARG A 139 -13.25 -8.90 2.94
N HIS A 140 -13.09 -8.83 4.26
CA HIS A 140 -11.78 -8.68 4.89
C HIS A 140 -10.86 -9.87 4.58
N GLU A 141 -11.41 -11.07 4.56
CA GLU A 141 -10.68 -12.28 4.23
C GLU A 141 -10.27 -12.32 2.75
N GLU A 142 -11.15 -11.90 1.84
CA GLU A 142 -10.86 -11.82 0.41
C GLU A 142 -9.72 -10.82 0.13
N ILE A 143 -9.78 -9.62 0.71
CA ILE A 143 -8.73 -8.60 0.59
C ILE A 143 -7.43 -9.14 1.16
N ARG A 144 -7.45 -9.74 2.35
CA ARG A 144 -6.28 -10.37 2.98
C ARG A 144 -5.64 -11.40 2.05
N ASN A 145 -6.42 -12.31 1.51
CA ASN A 145 -5.92 -13.38 0.65
C ASN A 145 -5.29 -12.84 -0.64
N GLN A 146 -5.91 -11.85 -1.28
CA GLN A 146 -5.35 -11.21 -2.47
C GLN A 146 -4.03 -10.46 -2.16
N VAL A 147 -3.97 -9.76 -1.03
CA VAL A 147 -2.75 -9.09 -0.57
C VAL A 147 -1.64 -10.12 -0.30
N LEU A 148 -1.95 -11.22 0.40
CA LEU A 148 -0.99 -12.29 0.68
C LEU A 148 -0.42 -12.92 -0.60
N GLU A 149 -1.26 -13.15 -1.63
CA GLU A 149 -0.78 -13.64 -2.92
C GLU A 149 0.27 -12.69 -3.53
N LYS A 150 -0.02 -11.41 -3.52
CA LYS A 150 0.91 -10.39 -4.05
C LYS A 150 2.18 -10.25 -3.19
N MET A 151 2.10 -10.51 -1.90
CA MET A 151 3.27 -10.54 -1.02
C MET A 151 4.13 -11.80 -1.26
N LYS A 152 3.50 -12.96 -1.44
CA LYS A 152 4.21 -14.24 -1.68
C LYS A 152 5.08 -14.22 -2.94
N SER A 153 4.73 -13.42 -3.93
CA SER A 153 5.55 -13.25 -5.13
C SER A 153 6.87 -12.51 -4.88
N LEU A 154 7.05 -11.85 -3.73
CA LEU A 154 8.33 -11.26 -3.30
C LEU A 154 9.32 -12.28 -2.76
N GLY A 155 8.86 -13.47 -2.35
CA GLY A 155 9.66 -14.47 -1.66
C GLY A 155 9.26 -14.63 -0.19
N LEU A 156 10.20 -15.02 0.65
CA LEU A 156 9.95 -15.30 2.07
C LEU A 156 10.44 -14.13 2.96
N PRO A 157 9.67 -13.76 3.98
CA PRO A 157 10.10 -12.72 4.92
C PRO A 157 11.21 -13.24 5.83
N ARG A 158 12.24 -12.42 5.99
CA ARG A 158 13.30 -12.61 6.99
C ARG A 158 13.16 -11.53 8.07
N TYR A 159 13.07 -11.96 9.31
CA TYR A 159 12.97 -11.08 10.48
C TYR A 159 13.92 -11.57 11.56
N ASN A 160 14.73 -10.67 12.15
CA ASN A 160 15.76 -11.01 13.16
C ASN A 160 16.68 -12.18 12.76
N GLY A 161 17.05 -12.25 11.48
CA GLY A 161 17.93 -13.31 10.95
C GLY A 161 17.22 -14.61 10.60
N THR A 162 15.96 -14.81 10.99
CA THR A 162 15.16 -16.01 10.72
C THR A 162 14.32 -15.81 9.46
N ILE A 163 14.34 -16.80 8.55
CA ILE A 163 13.44 -16.85 7.38
C ILE A 163 12.20 -17.63 7.78
N PHE A 164 11.04 -17.04 7.52
CA PHE A 164 9.74 -17.66 7.79
C PHE A 164 9.15 -18.22 6.49
N THR A 165 8.93 -19.52 6.46
CA THR A 165 8.33 -20.22 5.30
C THR A 165 6.82 -20.09 5.28
N ASP A 166 6.23 -19.70 6.40
CA ASP A 166 4.80 -19.44 6.53
C ASP A 166 4.59 -18.08 7.20
N PHE A 167 3.72 -17.29 6.62
CA PHE A 167 3.35 -15.98 7.13
C PHE A 167 1.91 -15.63 6.74
N ASP A 168 1.29 -14.77 7.52
CA ASP A 168 -0.10 -14.35 7.33
C ASP A 168 -0.26 -12.87 7.71
N LEU A 169 -1.45 -12.35 7.54
CA LEU A 169 -1.87 -11.03 8.00
C LEU A 169 -3.04 -11.19 8.99
N ASN A 170 -3.01 -10.44 10.08
CA ASN A 170 -4.17 -10.37 10.96
C ASN A 170 -5.20 -9.33 10.48
N GLU A 171 -6.31 -9.23 11.20
CA GLU A 171 -7.40 -8.28 10.90
C GLU A 171 -6.96 -6.81 10.95
N ARG A 172 -5.84 -6.52 11.61
CA ARG A 172 -5.25 -5.18 11.67
C ARG A 172 -4.29 -4.88 10.52
N GLY A 173 -4.05 -5.85 9.63
CA GLY A 173 -3.07 -5.74 8.57
C GLY A 173 -1.62 -5.85 9.06
N GLU A 174 -1.42 -6.35 10.30
CA GLU A 174 -0.10 -6.65 10.84
C GLU A 174 0.37 -7.99 10.29
N LEU A 175 1.68 -8.11 10.02
CA LEU A 175 2.29 -9.33 9.51
C LEU A 175 2.47 -10.33 10.64
N LEU A 176 1.98 -11.56 10.45
CA LEU A 176 2.14 -12.66 11.38
C LEU A 176 3.34 -13.52 10.97
N LEU A 177 4.34 -13.61 11.84
CA LEU A 177 5.54 -14.42 11.67
C LEU A 177 5.71 -15.34 12.89
N GLY A 178 5.60 -16.66 12.67
CA GLY A 178 5.74 -17.62 13.76
C GLY A 178 4.74 -17.44 14.91
N GLY A 179 3.58 -16.85 14.63
CA GLY A 179 2.54 -16.55 15.62
C GLY A 179 2.65 -15.19 16.30
N GLU A 180 3.70 -14.42 16.02
CA GLU A 180 3.86 -13.05 16.52
C GLU A 180 3.36 -12.04 15.48
N ALA A 181 2.65 -11.00 15.94
CA ALA A 181 2.20 -9.90 15.11
C ALA A 181 3.29 -8.82 15.04
N ILE A 182 3.71 -8.50 13.81
CA ILE A 182 4.70 -7.47 13.51
C ILE A 182 3.95 -6.28 12.92
N ASP A 183 4.14 -5.11 13.49
CA ASP A 183 3.52 -3.84 13.06
C ASP A 183 4.46 -2.97 12.22
N ASP A 184 5.75 -3.35 12.14
CA ASP A 184 6.79 -2.58 11.49
C ASP A 184 7.61 -3.38 10.48
N GLY A 185 7.57 -2.94 9.22
CA GLY A 185 8.31 -3.55 8.11
C GLY A 185 9.78 -3.15 8.00
N GLU A 186 10.30 -2.28 8.88
CA GLU A 186 11.67 -1.76 8.74
C GLU A 186 12.75 -2.86 8.86
N TYR A 187 12.48 -3.85 9.69
CA TYR A 187 13.41 -4.95 9.95
C TYR A 187 13.10 -6.21 9.14
N ILE A 188 12.16 -6.12 8.19
CA ILE A 188 11.79 -7.25 7.34
C ILE A 188 12.46 -7.10 5.98
N THR A 189 13.23 -8.12 5.62
CA THR A 189 13.78 -8.28 4.27
C THR A 189 13.10 -9.47 3.59
N TRP A 190 13.00 -9.43 2.28
CA TRP A 190 12.40 -10.51 1.48
C TRP A 190 13.49 -11.23 0.71
N VAL A 191 13.47 -12.56 0.71
CA VAL A 191 14.51 -13.44 0.12
C VAL A 191 13.89 -14.58 -0.68
#